data_d9933417b1559e5e432543b2daf89e96
#
_entry.id   d9933417b1559e5e432543b2daf89e96
#
_cell.length_a   1.000
_cell.length_b   1.000
_cell.length_c   1.000
_cell.angle_alpha   90.00
_cell.angle_beta   90.00
_cell.angle_gamma   90.00
#
_symmetry.space_group_name_H-M   'P 1'
#
loop_
_entity.id
_entity.type
_entity.pdbx_description
1 polymer ?
#
loop_
_entity_poly.entity_id
_entity_poly.type
_entity_poly.pdbx_seq_one_letter_code
_entity_poly.pdbx_strand_id
1 'polypeptide(L)'
;MGDEITIHPFKGIITNSTDETISTFEMTPSTMPDEVRAGGRIPLIIGRALTDKTRTELSLNVSDVFLRPIDPKNSSAGFTLAQKIVGKACGVPGVRPGTYCEPRMSSVGSQDTTGAMTRDELKELACLGFSADLVMQSFCHTAAYPKPIDLELQHSLPDFMQSRGGVSVKPGDGIIHSWLNRMLLPDSVGTGGDSHTLSLIHI
;
A
#
# COMPACT_ATOMS: atom_id res chain seq x y z
N MET A 1 24.48 -27.81 12.65
CA MET A 1 24.78 -26.38 12.37
C MET A 1 25.85 -26.33 11.28
N GLY A 2 25.66 -25.51 10.28
CA GLY A 2 26.60 -25.41 9.15
C GLY A 2 26.14 -26.08 7.86
N ASP A 3 24.90 -26.56 7.81
CA ASP A 3 24.34 -27.11 6.57
C ASP A 3 24.01 -25.99 5.61
N GLU A 4 24.36 -26.19 4.33
CA GLU A 4 23.97 -25.30 3.24
C GLU A 4 22.56 -25.63 2.81
N ILE A 5 21.73 -24.59 2.69
CA ILE A 5 20.34 -24.71 2.22
C ILE A 5 20.08 -23.78 1.04
N THR A 6 19.21 -24.21 0.13
CA THR A 6 18.72 -23.39 -0.97
C THR A 6 17.23 -23.11 -0.78
N ILE A 7 16.85 -21.83 -0.85
CA ILE A 7 15.46 -21.39 -0.74
C ILE A 7 14.95 -21.06 -2.15
N HIS A 8 13.83 -21.67 -2.53
CA HIS A 8 13.15 -21.44 -3.79
C HIS A 8 11.83 -20.70 -3.56
N PRO A 9 11.82 -19.35 -3.50
CA PRO A 9 10.65 -18.57 -3.09
C PRO A 9 9.42 -18.82 -3.97
N PHE A 10 9.62 -18.94 -5.29
CA PHE A 10 8.51 -19.16 -6.24
C PHE A 10 7.92 -20.57 -6.19
N LYS A 11 8.69 -21.54 -5.70
CA LYS A 11 8.23 -22.93 -5.52
C LYS A 11 7.69 -23.19 -4.12
N GLY A 12 7.98 -22.31 -3.15
CA GLY A 12 7.64 -22.51 -1.76
C GLY A 12 8.37 -23.69 -1.10
N ILE A 13 9.62 -23.98 -1.53
CA ILE A 13 10.40 -25.10 -1.01
C ILE A 13 11.79 -24.66 -0.53
N ILE A 14 12.31 -25.39 0.43
CA ILE A 14 13.69 -25.28 0.89
C ILE A 14 14.35 -26.66 0.66
N THR A 15 15.51 -26.65 0.04
CA THR A 15 16.29 -27.87 -0.21
C THR A 15 17.62 -27.84 0.54
N ASN A 16 18.18 -29.02 0.79
CA ASN A 16 19.54 -29.18 1.29
C ASN A 16 20.56 -29.20 0.15
N SER A 17 21.83 -29.42 0.46
CA SER A 17 22.94 -29.50 -0.51
C SER A 17 22.84 -30.67 -1.50
N THR A 18 21.92 -31.61 -1.28
CA THR A 18 21.65 -32.76 -2.17
C THR A 18 20.34 -32.59 -2.95
N ASP A 19 19.77 -31.36 -2.98
CA ASP A 19 18.49 -31.02 -3.61
C ASP A 19 17.27 -31.76 -3.02
N GLU A 20 17.41 -32.38 -1.86
CA GLU A 20 16.26 -32.97 -1.15
C GLU A 20 15.44 -31.87 -0.47
N THR A 21 14.11 -31.90 -0.66
CA THR A 21 13.21 -30.93 -0.02
C THR A 21 13.11 -31.21 1.48
N ILE A 22 13.62 -30.30 2.29
CA ILE A 22 13.60 -30.39 3.75
C ILE A 22 12.44 -29.61 4.39
N SER A 23 11.86 -28.67 3.67
CA SER A 23 10.69 -27.90 4.15
C SER A 23 9.91 -27.29 2.98
N THR A 24 8.63 -27.02 3.24
CA THR A 24 7.76 -26.27 2.33
C THR A 24 7.18 -25.07 3.07
N PHE A 25 6.88 -24.00 2.32
CA PHE A 25 6.26 -22.80 2.88
C PHE A 25 5.36 -22.14 1.82
N GLU A 26 4.40 -21.35 2.29
CA GLU A 26 3.58 -20.49 1.45
C GLU A 26 3.97 -19.03 1.67
N MET A 27 4.23 -18.30 0.57
CA MET A 27 4.53 -16.86 0.67
C MET A 27 3.26 -16.07 0.98
N THR A 28 3.31 -15.29 2.05
CA THR A 28 2.21 -14.40 2.43
C THR A 28 2.74 -12.97 2.59
N PRO A 29 2.26 -12.00 1.81
CA PRO A 29 1.28 -12.12 0.72
C PRO A 29 1.85 -12.83 -0.52
N SER A 30 0.99 -13.47 -1.28
CA SER A 30 1.37 -14.22 -2.51
C SER A 30 2.00 -13.34 -3.60
N THR A 31 1.83 -12.03 -3.53
CA THR A 31 2.39 -11.05 -4.46
C THR A 31 3.84 -10.66 -4.16
N MET A 32 4.38 -11.04 -3.00
CA MET A 32 5.76 -10.69 -2.61
C MET A 32 6.83 -11.13 -3.63
N PRO A 33 6.77 -12.33 -4.23
CA PRO A 33 7.73 -12.72 -5.26
C PRO A 33 7.71 -11.79 -6.49
N ASP A 34 6.53 -11.27 -6.85
CA ASP A 34 6.41 -10.32 -7.95
C ASP A 34 7.01 -8.95 -7.59
N GLU A 35 6.89 -8.49 -6.35
CA GLU A 35 7.54 -7.26 -5.88
C GLU A 35 9.06 -7.35 -5.99
N VAL A 36 9.63 -8.48 -5.53
CA VAL A 36 11.08 -8.71 -5.63
C VAL A 36 11.53 -8.77 -7.09
N ARG A 37 10.80 -9.49 -7.94
CA ARG A 37 11.10 -9.63 -9.36
C ARG A 37 11.01 -8.30 -10.12
N ALA A 38 10.07 -7.44 -9.75
CA ALA A 38 9.90 -6.11 -10.34
C ALA A 38 10.92 -5.08 -9.85
N GLY A 39 11.70 -5.39 -8.82
CA GLY A 39 12.61 -4.45 -8.18
C GLY A 39 11.96 -3.51 -7.17
N GLY A 40 10.75 -3.83 -6.72
CA GLY A 40 10.01 -3.10 -5.69
C GLY A 40 8.51 -2.98 -5.95
N ARG A 41 7.81 -2.48 -4.95
CA ARG A 41 6.33 -2.36 -4.98
C ARG A 41 5.86 -1.37 -6.05
N ILE A 42 6.47 -0.19 -6.15
CA ILE A 42 6.07 0.85 -7.12
C ILE A 42 6.26 0.37 -8.56
N PRO A 43 7.43 -0.16 -8.98
CA PRO A 43 7.59 -0.77 -10.30
C PRO A 43 6.56 -1.87 -10.59
N LEU A 44 6.23 -2.72 -9.60
CA LEU A 44 5.21 -3.76 -9.78
C LEU A 44 3.83 -3.15 -10.05
N ILE A 45 3.39 -2.18 -9.27
CA ILE A 45 2.07 -1.54 -9.42
C ILE A 45 1.95 -0.91 -10.80
N ILE A 46 2.95 -0.12 -11.20
CA ILE A 46 2.96 0.56 -12.51
C ILE A 46 2.99 -0.47 -13.65
N GLY A 47 3.90 -1.43 -13.59
CA GLY A 47 4.06 -2.44 -14.62
C GLY A 47 2.81 -3.29 -14.80
N ARG A 48 2.18 -3.72 -13.70
CA ARG A 48 0.94 -4.49 -13.74
C ARG A 48 -0.21 -3.66 -14.31
N ALA A 49 -0.40 -2.43 -13.85
CA ALA A 49 -1.47 -1.56 -14.33
C ALA A 49 -1.34 -1.26 -15.85
N LEU A 50 -0.14 -0.95 -16.31
CA LEU A 50 0.13 -0.71 -17.73
C LEU A 50 -0.08 -1.98 -18.57
N THR A 51 0.37 -3.13 -18.09
CA THR A 51 0.17 -4.42 -18.76
C THR A 51 -1.32 -4.75 -18.90
N ASP A 52 -2.08 -4.65 -17.81
CA ASP A 52 -3.50 -4.96 -17.79
C ASP A 52 -4.28 -4.00 -18.70
N LYS A 53 -3.99 -2.70 -18.64
CA LYS A 53 -4.60 -1.71 -19.54
C LYS A 53 -4.31 -2.00 -21.02
N THR A 54 -3.05 -2.23 -21.37
CA THR A 54 -2.65 -2.53 -22.76
C THR A 54 -3.31 -3.80 -23.27
N ARG A 55 -3.34 -4.86 -22.46
CA ARG A 55 -3.98 -6.12 -22.85
C ARG A 55 -5.49 -5.96 -23.04
N THR A 56 -6.14 -5.19 -22.19
CA THR A 56 -7.57 -4.85 -22.33
C THR A 56 -7.84 -4.12 -23.62
N GLU A 57 -7.08 -3.07 -23.95
CA GLU A 57 -7.23 -2.32 -25.21
C GLU A 57 -6.99 -3.19 -26.45
N LEU A 58 -6.09 -4.17 -26.35
CA LEU A 58 -5.80 -5.11 -27.44
C LEU A 58 -6.73 -6.35 -27.44
N SER A 59 -7.75 -6.40 -26.57
CA SER A 59 -8.66 -7.55 -26.40
C SER A 59 -7.92 -8.87 -26.12
N LEU A 60 -6.80 -8.80 -25.41
CA LEU A 60 -6.02 -9.96 -24.98
C LEU A 60 -6.45 -10.44 -23.60
N ASN A 61 -6.26 -11.74 -23.33
CA ASN A 61 -6.51 -12.29 -22.00
C ASN A 61 -5.63 -11.62 -20.92
N VAL A 62 -6.07 -11.65 -19.66
CA VAL A 62 -5.29 -11.19 -18.51
C VAL A 62 -3.93 -11.90 -18.50
N SER A 63 -2.87 -11.17 -18.14
CA SER A 63 -1.52 -11.72 -18.08
C SER A 63 -1.38 -12.71 -16.91
N ASP A 64 -0.75 -13.83 -17.16
CA ASP A 64 -0.37 -14.86 -16.18
C ASP A 64 1.03 -14.62 -15.58
N VAL A 65 1.73 -13.58 -16.02
CA VAL A 65 3.06 -13.20 -15.50
C VAL A 65 3.00 -12.77 -14.04
N PHE A 66 1.88 -12.17 -13.62
CA PHE A 66 1.69 -11.69 -12.25
C PHE A 66 0.92 -12.70 -11.41
N LEU A 67 1.41 -12.95 -10.21
CA LEU A 67 0.67 -13.73 -9.22
C LEU A 67 -0.57 -12.94 -8.77
N ARG A 68 -1.72 -13.58 -8.86
CA ARG A 68 -3.00 -13.00 -8.44
C ARG A 68 -3.63 -13.87 -7.37
N PRO A 69 -4.18 -13.28 -6.31
CA PRO A 69 -4.98 -14.03 -5.36
C PRO A 69 -6.13 -14.73 -6.06
N ILE A 70 -6.47 -15.94 -5.59
CA ILE A 70 -7.66 -16.65 -6.05
C ILE A 70 -8.88 -15.97 -5.43
N ASP A 71 -9.82 -15.57 -6.27
CA ASP A 71 -11.06 -14.97 -5.78
C ASP A 71 -11.85 -15.95 -4.89
N PRO A 72 -12.46 -15.46 -3.80
CA PRO A 72 -13.30 -16.28 -2.95
C PRO A 72 -14.50 -16.80 -3.72
N LYS A 73 -15.05 -17.95 -3.25
CA LYS A 73 -16.26 -18.54 -3.85
C LYS A 73 -17.40 -17.52 -3.84
N ASN A 74 -18.16 -17.50 -4.93
CA ASN A 74 -19.37 -16.69 -5.02
C ASN A 74 -20.35 -17.03 -3.89
N SER A 75 -20.96 -16.01 -3.30
CA SER A 75 -21.95 -16.14 -2.23
C SER A 75 -23.17 -15.28 -2.56
N SER A 76 -24.37 -15.84 -2.38
CA SER A 76 -25.62 -15.11 -2.49
C SER A 76 -25.96 -14.25 -1.26
N ALA A 77 -25.16 -14.33 -0.19
CA ALA A 77 -25.35 -13.53 1.00
C ALA A 77 -25.18 -12.04 0.69
N GLY A 78 -25.95 -11.18 1.35
CA GLY A 78 -25.81 -9.72 1.25
C GLY A 78 -24.41 -9.24 1.64
N PHE A 79 -24.02 -8.06 1.21
CA PHE A 79 -22.77 -7.41 1.61
C PHE A 79 -22.94 -6.69 2.95
N THR A 80 -21.93 -6.75 3.80
CA THR A 80 -21.83 -5.91 4.99
C THR A 80 -21.59 -4.44 4.59
N LEU A 81 -21.74 -3.50 5.54
CA LEU A 81 -21.50 -2.09 5.27
C LEU A 81 -20.05 -1.85 4.79
N ALA A 82 -19.06 -2.43 5.46
CA ALA A 82 -17.65 -2.31 5.06
C ALA A 82 -17.41 -2.84 3.64
N GLN A 83 -17.98 -4.00 3.29
CA GLN A 83 -17.87 -4.57 1.95
C GLN A 83 -18.49 -3.67 0.88
N LYS A 84 -19.60 -3.00 1.19
CA LYS A 84 -20.25 -2.03 0.29
C LYS A 84 -19.42 -0.77 0.12
N ILE A 85 -18.85 -0.22 1.21
CA ILE A 85 -17.99 0.97 1.16
C ILE A 85 -16.75 0.71 0.30
N VAL A 86 -16.06 -0.40 0.56
CA VAL A 86 -14.90 -0.80 -0.26
C VAL A 86 -15.32 -1.06 -1.71
N GLY A 87 -16.46 -1.75 -1.92
CA GLY A 87 -16.99 -1.97 -3.26
C GLY A 87 -17.27 -0.67 -4.01
N LYS A 88 -17.92 0.31 -3.36
CA LYS A 88 -18.16 1.64 -3.93
C LYS A 88 -16.84 2.31 -4.36
N ALA A 89 -15.80 2.22 -3.54
CA ALA A 89 -14.48 2.75 -3.86
C ALA A 89 -13.80 2.01 -5.04
N CYS A 90 -14.20 0.76 -5.30
CA CYS A 90 -13.75 -0.04 -6.45
C CYS A 90 -14.68 0.06 -7.67
N GLY A 91 -15.78 0.83 -7.60
CA GLY A 91 -16.76 0.91 -8.68
C GLY A 91 -17.66 -0.33 -8.84
N VAL A 92 -17.79 -1.16 -7.78
CA VAL A 92 -18.61 -2.38 -7.76
C VAL A 92 -19.58 -2.39 -6.57
N PRO A 93 -20.65 -3.19 -6.56
CA PRO A 93 -21.65 -3.19 -5.48
C PRO A 93 -21.10 -3.62 -4.11
N GLY A 94 -20.04 -4.39 -4.07
CA GLY A 94 -19.40 -4.84 -2.84
C GLY A 94 -18.20 -5.74 -3.13
N VAL A 95 -17.28 -5.84 -2.17
CA VAL A 95 -16.07 -6.66 -2.25
C VAL A 95 -16.06 -7.66 -1.10
N ARG A 96 -15.87 -8.95 -1.39
CA ARG A 96 -15.77 -10.02 -0.39
C ARG A 96 -14.37 -10.08 0.23
N PRO A 97 -14.24 -10.51 1.49
CA PRO A 97 -12.93 -10.83 2.06
C PRO A 97 -12.19 -11.86 1.20
N GLY A 98 -10.91 -11.62 0.95
CA GLY A 98 -10.08 -12.45 0.09
C GLY A 98 -10.06 -12.05 -1.39
N THR A 99 -10.97 -11.16 -1.85
CA THR A 99 -10.90 -10.59 -3.20
C THR A 99 -9.81 -9.54 -3.27
N TYR A 100 -8.91 -9.67 -4.25
CA TYR A 100 -8.00 -8.58 -4.58
C TYR A 100 -8.78 -7.39 -5.15
N CYS A 101 -8.51 -6.20 -4.63
CA CYS A 101 -9.17 -4.99 -5.11
C CYS A 101 -8.27 -3.75 -4.94
N GLU A 102 -8.52 -2.74 -5.74
CA GLU A 102 -7.82 -1.46 -5.73
C GLU A 102 -8.83 -0.32 -5.47
N PRO A 103 -9.22 -0.08 -4.21
CA PRO A 103 -10.17 0.97 -3.88
C PRO A 103 -9.55 2.35 -4.09
N ARG A 104 -10.31 3.27 -4.69
CA ARG A 104 -9.94 4.68 -4.73
C ARG A 104 -9.97 5.25 -3.31
N MET A 105 -8.81 5.72 -2.84
CA MET A 105 -8.70 6.38 -1.55
C MET A 105 -9.22 7.81 -1.66
N SER A 106 -10.07 8.21 -0.72
CA SER A 106 -10.51 9.62 -0.59
C SER A 106 -9.54 10.43 0.26
N SER A 107 -8.95 9.80 1.29
CA SER A 107 -7.97 10.45 2.16
C SER A 107 -6.79 9.55 2.44
N VAL A 108 -5.60 10.15 2.46
CA VAL A 108 -4.33 9.48 2.77
C VAL A 108 -3.59 10.29 3.82
N GLY A 109 -3.27 9.66 4.93
CA GLY A 109 -2.45 10.25 5.99
C GLY A 109 -1.04 9.73 5.97
N SER A 110 -0.08 10.62 5.93
CA SER A 110 1.34 10.34 6.07
C SER A 110 1.88 10.97 7.35
N GLN A 111 2.85 10.35 7.97
CA GLN A 111 3.52 10.88 9.15
C GLN A 111 5.03 10.96 8.88
N ASP A 112 5.77 11.61 9.76
CA ASP A 112 7.17 11.95 9.56
C ASP A 112 8.10 10.76 9.26
N THR A 113 7.85 9.58 9.83
CA THR A 113 8.66 8.40 9.55
C THR A 113 8.31 7.70 8.23
N THR A 114 7.08 7.83 7.73
CA THR A 114 6.66 7.26 6.44
C THR A 114 6.75 8.26 5.29
N GLY A 115 6.62 9.56 5.57
CA GLY A 115 6.71 10.63 4.57
C GLY A 115 8.05 10.68 3.85
N ALA A 116 9.14 10.45 4.58
CA ALA A 116 10.48 10.39 4.01
C ALA A 116 10.63 9.24 3.00
N MET A 117 10.14 8.04 3.35
CA MET A 117 10.15 6.87 2.46
C MET A 117 9.33 7.13 1.21
N THR A 118 8.12 7.66 1.36
CA THR A 118 7.24 8.01 0.23
C THR A 118 7.89 9.06 -0.68
N ARG A 119 8.54 10.07 -0.10
CA ARG A 119 9.28 11.07 -0.88
C ARG A 119 10.38 10.44 -1.72
N ASP A 120 11.17 9.57 -1.12
CA ASP A 120 12.32 8.97 -1.80
C ASP A 120 11.89 7.98 -2.88
N GLU A 121 10.84 7.19 -2.63
CA GLU A 121 10.22 6.31 -3.64
C GLU A 121 9.62 7.10 -4.82
N LEU A 122 9.04 8.28 -4.57
CA LEU A 122 8.36 9.07 -5.60
C LEU A 122 9.24 10.09 -6.30
N LYS A 123 10.47 10.32 -5.86
CA LYS A 123 11.41 11.26 -6.52
C LYS A 123 11.65 10.89 -7.99
N GLU A 124 11.78 9.62 -8.29
CA GLU A 124 11.98 9.11 -9.65
C GLU A 124 10.74 9.25 -10.54
N LEU A 125 9.58 9.44 -9.93
CA LEU A 125 8.30 9.62 -10.60
C LEU A 125 7.88 11.09 -10.63
N ALA A 126 8.77 11.95 -11.10
CA ALA A 126 8.69 13.41 -10.98
C ALA A 126 7.39 14.05 -11.51
N CYS A 127 6.71 13.41 -12.47
CA CYS A 127 5.48 13.92 -13.08
C CYS A 127 4.19 13.47 -12.36
N LEU A 128 4.26 12.58 -11.35
CA LEU A 128 3.08 12.07 -10.67
C LEU A 128 2.69 12.96 -9.48
N GLY A 129 1.44 13.38 -9.46
CA GLY A 129 0.78 13.98 -8.30
C GLY A 129 -0.03 12.95 -7.53
N PHE A 130 -0.55 13.36 -6.38
CA PHE A 130 -1.47 12.54 -5.61
C PHE A 130 -2.86 12.53 -6.26
N SER A 131 -3.51 11.36 -6.27
CA SER A 131 -4.84 11.18 -6.86
C SER A 131 -5.97 11.14 -5.82
N ALA A 132 -5.65 11.01 -4.54
CA ALA A 132 -6.64 11.08 -3.46
C ALA A 132 -7.13 12.53 -3.26
N ASP A 133 -8.39 12.69 -2.86
CA ASP A 133 -8.99 14.02 -2.67
C ASP A 133 -8.28 14.81 -1.54
N LEU A 134 -7.74 14.11 -0.54
CA LEU A 134 -6.91 14.67 0.52
C LEU A 134 -5.69 13.79 0.78
N VAL A 135 -4.50 14.34 0.63
CA VAL A 135 -3.26 13.73 1.13
C VAL A 135 -2.64 14.67 2.15
N MET A 136 -2.46 14.19 3.38
CA MET A 136 -2.01 15.00 4.50
C MET A 136 -0.75 14.42 5.15
N GLN A 137 0.24 15.28 5.36
CA GLN A 137 1.46 15.00 6.12
C GLN A 137 1.38 15.60 7.52
N SER A 138 1.75 14.84 8.53
CA SER A 138 1.93 15.33 9.89
C SER A 138 3.31 14.94 10.46
N PHE A 139 3.67 15.55 11.60
CA PHE A 139 4.95 15.32 12.29
C PHE A 139 4.66 14.93 13.73
N CYS A 140 4.17 13.71 13.93
CA CYS A 140 3.71 13.25 15.23
C CYS A 140 4.79 12.50 16.05
N HIS A 141 5.82 11.94 15.41
CA HIS A 141 6.86 11.16 16.09
C HIS A 141 8.11 11.98 16.41
N THR A 142 8.39 13.02 15.62
CA THR A 142 9.61 13.82 15.76
C THR A 142 9.37 15.23 16.31
N ALA A 143 8.13 15.59 16.63
CA ALA A 143 7.77 16.96 17.01
C ALA A 143 8.36 17.39 18.36
N ALA A 144 8.41 16.49 19.35
CA ALA A 144 8.80 16.86 20.72
C ALA A 144 10.31 16.93 20.94
N TYR A 145 11.07 16.00 20.36
CA TYR A 145 12.51 15.89 20.54
C TYR A 145 13.20 15.56 19.21
N PRO A 146 13.19 16.50 18.24
CA PRO A 146 13.73 16.24 16.91
C PRO A 146 15.26 16.13 16.95
N LYS A 147 15.79 15.16 16.22
CA LYS A 147 17.22 15.08 15.88
C LYS A 147 17.51 15.98 14.66
N PRO A 148 18.78 16.27 14.33
CA PRO A 148 19.10 17.06 13.15
C PRO A 148 18.47 16.54 11.84
N ILE A 149 18.45 15.24 11.64
CA ILE A 149 17.81 14.60 10.48
C ILE A 149 16.29 14.83 10.46
N ASP A 150 15.64 14.86 11.62
CA ASP A 150 14.20 15.10 11.73
C ASP A 150 13.86 16.55 11.39
N LEU A 151 14.73 17.50 11.77
CA LEU A 151 14.56 18.90 11.38
C LEU A 151 14.67 19.09 9.86
N GLU A 152 15.62 18.42 9.21
CA GLU A 152 15.71 18.42 7.75
C GLU A 152 14.44 17.87 7.10
N LEU A 153 13.89 16.78 7.62
CA LEU A 153 12.61 16.23 7.15
C LEU A 153 11.45 17.20 7.38
N GLN A 154 11.37 17.82 8.56
CA GLN A 154 10.33 18.79 8.89
C GLN A 154 10.37 20.03 7.97
N HIS A 155 11.52 20.39 7.46
CA HIS A 155 11.67 21.47 6.49
C HIS A 155 11.39 21.06 5.04
N SER A 156 11.77 19.85 4.64
CA SER A 156 11.71 19.42 3.23
C SER A 156 10.39 18.71 2.83
N LEU A 157 9.74 18.00 3.76
CA LEU A 157 8.51 17.26 3.45
C LEU A 157 7.31 18.16 3.11
N PRO A 158 7.09 19.32 3.77
CA PRO A 158 5.96 20.18 3.41
C PRO A 158 5.98 20.62 1.95
N ASP A 159 7.13 21.07 1.46
CA ASP A 159 7.30 21.52 0.07
C ASP A 159 7.08 20.36 -0.92
N PHE A 160 7.64 19.18 -0.59
CA PHE A 160 7.41 17.98 -1.39
C PHE A 160 5.93 17.64 -1.47
N MET A 161 5.22 17.59 -0.34
CA MET A 161 3.79 17.26 -0.31
C MET A 161 2.96 18.28 -1.09
N GLN A 162 3.23 19.56 -0.91
CA GLN A 162 2.53 20.64 -1.61
C GLN A 162 2.77 20.59 -3.12
N SER A 163 3.99 20.30 -3.56
CA SER A 163 4.34 20.19 -4.99
C SER A 163 3.60 19.02 -5.68
N ARG A 164 3.09 18.07 -4.90
CA ARG A 164 2.35 16.89 -5.39
C ARG A 164 0.84 16.99 -5.18
N GLY A 165 0.33 18.13 -4.70
CA GLY A 165 -1.09 18.35 -4.44
C GLY A 165 -1.56 17.90 -3.06
N GLY A 166 -0.64 17.61 -2.14
CA GLY A 166 -0.94 17.31 -0.75
C GLY A 166 -0.87 18.54 0.15
N VAL A 167 -1.22 18.37 1.42
CA VAL A 167 -1.11 19.38 2.46
C VAL A 167 -0.21 18.88 3.60
N SER A 168 0.39 19.79 4.34
CA SER A 168 1.20 19.47 5.50
C SER A 168 0.81 20.31 6.68
N VAL A 169 0.65 19.69 7.85
CA VAL A 169 0.58 20.40 9.12
C VAL A 169 1.97 20.61 9.69
N LYS A 170 2.12 21.53 10.63
CA LYS A 170 3.42 21.81 11.26
C LYS A 170 3.70 20.82 12.39
N PRO A 171 4.98 20.63 12.76
CA PRO A 171 5.34 19.93 14.00
C PRO A 171 4.62 20.54 15.20
N GLY A 172 3.91 19.70 15.96
CA GLY A 172 3.10 20.13 17.11
C GLY A 172 1.63 20.44 16.83
N ASP A 173 1.20 20.53 15.57
CA ASP A 173 -0.21 20.78 15.21
C ASP A 173 -1.15 19.59 15.46
N GLY A 174 -0.60 18.45 15.82
CA GLY A 174 -1.35 17.25 16.15
C GLY A 174 -0.89 16.01 15.39
N ILE A 175 -1.40 14.86 15.84
CA ILE A 175 -1.10 13.55 15.28
C ILE A 175 -1.99 13.25 14.08
N ILE A 176 -1.47 12.44 13.14
CA ILE A 176 -2.17 12.14 11.90
C ILE A 176 -3.55 11.50 12.11
N HIS A 177 -3.69 10.61 13.09
CA HIS A 177 -4.98 9.96 13.36
C HIS A 177 -6.08 10.95 13.74
N SER A 178 -5.76 11.95 14.58
CA SER A 178 -6.72 12.98 14.98
C SER A 178 -7.18 13.81 13.79
N TRP A 179 -6.29 14.07 12.84
CA TRP A 179 -6.63 14.79 11.62
C TRP A 179 -7.47 13.93 10.68
N LEU A 180 -7.05 12.69 10.40
CA LEU A 180 -7.78 11.79 9.52
C LEU A 180 -9.20 11.51 10.02
N ASN A 181 -9.38 11.27 11.32
CA ASN A 181 -10.71 11.05 11.91
C ASN A 181 -11.66 12.22 11.72
N ARG A 182 -11.15 13.45 11.64
CA ARG A 182 -11.97 14.65 11.42
C ARG A 182 -12.22 14.93 9.93
N MET A 183 -11.36 14.45 9.05
CA MET A 183 -11.37 14.76 7.63
C MET A 183 -11.92 13.62 6.76
N LEU A 184 -12.06 12.42 7.33
CA LEU A 184 -12.63 11.27 6.62
C LEU A 184 -14.14 11.46 6.45
N LEU A 185 -14.61 11.44 5.21
CA LEU A 185 -16.02 11.54 4.89
C LEU A 185 -16.73 10.20 5.07
N PRO A 186 -18.00 10.18 5.47
CA PRO A 186 -18.82 8.98 5.49
C PRO A 186 -18.83 8.27 4.13
N ASP A 187 -18.98 6.95 4.14
CA ASP A 187 -19.04 6.10 2.94
C ASP A 187 -17.81 6.21 2.02
N SER A 188 -16.67 6.55 2.57
CA SER A 188 -15.41 6.65 1.84
C SER A 188 -14.33 5.72 2.43
N VAL A 189 -13.26 5.51 1.69
CA VAL A 189 -12.10 4.73 2.12
C VAL A 189 -10.91 5.67 2.27
N GLY A 190 -10.28 5.64 3.42
CA GLY A 190 -9.04 6.34 3.70
C GLY A 190 -7.96 5.37 4.16
N THR A 191 -6.71 5.79 4.10
CA THR A 191 -5.56 5.03 4.61
C THR A 191 -4.58 5.95 5.32
N GLY A 192 -3.74 5.38 6.16
CA GLY A 192 -2.69 6.11 6.84
C GLY A 192 -1.43 5.27 7.02
N GLY A 193 -0.30 5.93 6.98
CA GLY A 193 1.02 5.30 7.11
C GLY A 193 1.44 4.96 8.55
N ASP A 194 0.55 5.13 9.53
CA ASP A 194 0.82 4.82 10.92
C ASP A 194 0.03 3.58 11.38
N SER A 195 0.66 2.71 12.18
CA SER A 195 0.05 1.47 12.68
C SER A 195 -1.21 1.72 13.53
N HIS A 196 -1.28 2.84 14.23
CA HIS A 196 -2.45 3.21 15.04
C HIS A 196 -3.66 3.60 14.18
N THR A 197 -3.47 3.96 12.92
CA THR A 197 -4.58 4.22 12.01
C THR A 197 -5.51 3.00 11.88
N LEU A 198 -4.96 1.79 11.90
CA LEU A 198 -5.74 0.55 11.90
C LEU A 198 -6.46 0.29 13.23
N SER A 199 -5.91 0.75 14.35
CA SER A 199 -6.50 0.53 15.67
C SER A 199 -7.75 1.38 15.91
N LEU A 200 -7.88 2.50 15.26
CA LEU A 200 -9.03 3.42 15.40
C LEU A 200 -10.32 2.85 14.85
N ILE A 201 -10.28 1.84 14.00
CA ILE A 201 -11.48 1.16 13.48
C ILE A 201 -12.24 0.41 14.58
N HIS A 202 -11.59 0.12 15.70
CA HIS A 202 -12.18 -0.62 16.83
C HIS A 202 -12.70 0.30 17.95
N ILE A 203 -12.54 1.60 17.81
CA ILE A 203 -13.02 2.63 18.74
C ILE A 203 -14.25 3.32 18.18
#